data_4de2ebae0e9f54eeb4caaaa239e03d57
#
_entry.id   4de2ebae0e9f54eeb4caaaa239e03d57
#
_cell.length_a   1.000
_cell.length_b   1.000
_cell.length_c   1.000
_cell.angle_alpha   90.00
_cell.angle_beta   90.00
_cell.angle_gamma   90.00
#
_symmetry.space_group_name_H-M   'P 1'
#
loop_
_entity.id
_entity.type
_entity.pdbx_description
1 polymer ?
#
loop_
_entity_poly.entity_id
_entity_poly.type
_entity_poly.pdbx_seq_one_letter_code
_entity_poly.pdbx_strand_id
1 'polypeptide(L)'
;LLATRALTEDELYLNLGYWREANTPEAACRALVCLLGREAGLNPADRVLDVGFGFAEQDRVWLSEFAPREIVGLNITASQVAIARERMCQYGLEGRIDLREGSATAMPFAAETFDKVMALECAFHFDTRADFLHEAFRVLRPGGRIAVADILPEPPAEHRLTRFHQRWT
;
A
#
# COMPACT_ATOMS: atom_id res chain seq x y z
N LEU A 1 -9.05 15.38 -4.25
CA LEU A 1 -9.31 15.28 -2.78
C LEU A 1 -10.80 15.34 -2.43
N LEU A 2 -11.67 16.05 -3.18
CA LEU A 2 -13.12 16.12 -2.91
C LEU A 2 -13.88 14.91 -3.48
N ALA A 3 -13.40 14.27 -4.54
CA ALA A 3 -14.13 13.20 -5.21
C ALA A 3 -14.08 11.86 -4.43
N THR A 4 -13.00 11.57 -3.72
CA THR A 4 -12.86 10.34 -2.92
C THR A 4 -13.54 10.44 -1.56
N ARG A 5 -13.64 11.64 -0.97
CA ARG A 5 -14.39 11.88 0.26
C ARG A 5 -15.91 11.65 0.11
N ALA A 6 -16.41 11.62 -1.13
CA ALA A 6 -17.82 11.35 -1.43
C ALA A 6 -18.14 9.85 -1.52
N LEU A 7 -17.13 8.98 -1.48
CA LEU A 7 -17.32 7.53 -1.64
C LEU A 7 -17.38 6.76 -0.32
N THR A 8 -16.80 7.31 0.77
CA THR A 8 -16.81 6.68 2.09
C THR A 8 -17.16 7.72 3.15
N GLU A 9 -18.21 7.47 3.96
CA GLU A 9 -18.76 8.48 4.88
C GLU A 9 -17.85 8.71 6.10
N ASP A 10 -17.28 7.66 6.69
CA ASP A 10 -16.48 7.73 7.93
C ASP A 10 -15.02 7.35 7.76
N GLU A 11 -14.66 6.60 6.71
CA GLU A 11 -13.32 6.09 6.45
C GLU A 11 -12.69 6.77 5.23
N LEU A 12 -11.41 7.14 5.31
CA LEU A 12 -10.72 7.90 4.26
C LEU A 12 -9.93 6.98 3.31
N TYR A 13 -10.57 5.98 2.74
CA TYR A 13 -9.93 5.15 1.70
C TYR A 13 -9.68 5.95 0.42
N LEU A 14 -8.56 5.66 -0.23
CA LEU A 14 -8.20 6.19 -1.56
C LEU A 14 -8.19 5.11 -2.65
N ASN A 15 -8.33 3.83 -2.27
CA ASN A 15 -8.39 2.74 -3.23
C ASN A 15 -9.79 2.56 -3.83
N LEU A 16 -9.88 1.92 -5.00
CA LEU A 16 -11.12 1.70 -5.75
C LEU A 16 -11.88 0.45 -5.31
N GLY A 17 -11.29 -0.36 -4.43
CA GLY A 17 -11.93 -1.50 -3.81
C GLY A 17 -11.92 -2.79 -4.63
N TYR A 18 -12.23 -3.90 -3.95
CA TYR A 18 -12.44 -5.23 -4.52
C TYR A 18 -13.91 -5.62 -4.40
N TRP A 19 -14.63 -5.59 -5.53
CA TRP A 19 -16.09 -5.61 -5.60
C TRP A 19 -16.70 -7.02 -5.74
N ARG A 20 -15.91 -8.08 -5.62
CA ARG A 20 -16.40 -9.45 -5.90
C ARG A 20 -17.60 -9.84 -5.03
N GLU A 21 -17.60 -9.45 -3.75
CA GLU A 21 -18.64 -9.78 -2.77
C GLU A 21 -19.14 -8.54 -2.02
N ALA A 22 -18.50 -7.39 -2.26
CA ALA A 22 -18.85 -6.13 -1.62
C ALA A 22 -20.01 -5.45 -2.32
N ASN A 23 -20.88 -4.77 -1.55
CA ASN A 23 -22.04 -4.03 -2.03
C ASN A 23 -22.04 -2.56 -1.60
N THR A 24 -21.01 -2.13 -0.86
CA THR A 24 -20.75 -0.73 -0.51
C THR A 24 -19.30 -0.36 -0.81
N PRO A 25 -19.00 0.92 -1.05
CA PRO A 25 -17.63 1.40 -1.27
C PRO A 25 -16.68 1.04 -0.12
N GLU A 26 -17.09 1.24 1.14
CA GLU A 26 -16.30 0.92 2.32
C GLU A 26 -15.94 -0.56 2.36
N ALA A 27 -16.94 -1.43 2.14
CA ALA A 27 -16.74 -2.88 2.15
C ALA A 27 -15.78 -3.30 1.01
N ALA A 28 -15.90 -2.70 -0.17
CA ALA A 28 -15.03 -2.98 -1.30
C ALA A 28 -13.59 -2.51 -1.03
N CYS A 29 -13.41 -1.29 -0.51
CA CYS A 29 -12.11 -0.75 -0.15
C CYS A 29 -11.43 -1.61 0.91
N ARG A 30 -12.14 -1.96 1.99
CA ARG A 30 -11.65 -2.86 3.04
C ARG A 30 -11.33 -4.26 2.48
N ALA A 31 -12.15 -4.79 1.57
CA ALA A 31 -11.91 -6.10 0.95
C ALA A 31 -10.59 -6.12 0.16
N LEU A 32 -10.26 -5.05 -0.58
CA LEU A 32 -8.98 -4.93 -1.28
C LEU A 32 -7.80 -4.86 -0.32
N VAL A 33 -7.91 -4.08 0.76
CA VAL A 33 -6.91 -4.00 1.83
C VAL A 33 -6.64 -5.38 2.44
N CYS A 34 -7.71 -6.10 2.83
CA CYS A 34 -7.59 -7.44 3.40
C CYS A 34 -7.04 -8.46 2.41
N LEU A 35 -7.40 -8.36 1.12
CA LEU A 35 -6.86 -9.22 0.07
C LEU A 35 -5.35 -9.03 -0.04
N LEU A 36 -4.87 -7.79 -0.15
CA LEU A 36 -3.44 -7.50 -0.25
C LEU A 36 -2.67 -8.00 0.98
N GLY A 37 -3.21 -7.82 2.19
CA GLY A 37 -2.60 -8.32 3.43
C GLY A 37 -2.47 -9.86 3.46
N ARG A 38 -3.51 -10.57 3.00
CA ARG A 38 -3.47 -12.05 2.88
C ARG A 38 -2.43 -12.50 1.85
N GLU A 39 -2.41 -11.91 0.66
CA GLU A 39 -1.46 -12.27 -0.40
C GLU A 39 0.00 -11.95 0.00
N ALA A 40 0.22 -10.88 0.75
CA ALA A 40 1.52 -10.59 1.36
C ALA A 40 1.91 -11.62 2.43
N GLY A 41 0.94 -12.33 3.03
CA GLY A 41 1.13 -13.21 4.17
C GLY A 41 1.52 -12.43 5.41
N LEU A 42 0.83 -11.30 5.67
CA LEU A 42 1.06 -10.49 6.88
C LEU A 42 0.83 -11.32 8.14
N ASN A 43 1.72 -11.14 9.12
CA ASN A 43 1.68 -11.86 10.39
C ASN A 43 2.28 -11.03 11.55
N PRO A 44 2.09 -11.45 12.83
CA PRO A 44 2.53 -10.68 14.00
C PRO A 44 4.04 -10.46 14.14
N ALA A 45 4.89 -11.20 13.44
CA ALA A 45 6.34 -11.00 13.47
C ALA A 45 6.82 -9.92 12.52
N ASP A 46 5.99 -9.53 11.54
CA ASP A 46 6.40 -8.65 10.45
C ASP A 46 6.59 -7.19 10.89
N ARG A 47 7.66 -6.59 10.41
CA ARG A 47 7.86 -5.15 10.28
C ARG A 47 7.48 -4.75 8.86
N VAL A 48 6.42 -3.98 8.72
CA VAL A 48 5.80 -3.63 7.44
C VAL A 48 6.17 -2.21 7.04
N LEU A 49 6.49 -2.00 5.76
CA LEU A 49 6.54 -0.67 5.14
C LEU A 49 5.33 -0.53 4.21
N ASP A 50 4.46 0.45 4.47
CA ASP A 50 3.41 0.87 3.56
C ASP A 50 3.84 2.10 2.77
N VAL A 51 3.94 1.97 1.45
CA VAL A 51 4.40 3.05 0.56
C VAL A 51 3.21 3.67 -0.16
N GLY A 52 3.03 4.97 0.01
CA GLY A 52 1.87 5.68 -0.53
C GLY A 52 0.59 5.48 0.30
N PHE A 53 0.71 5.49 1.61
CA PHE A 53 -0.36 5.12 2.57
C PHE A 53 -1.62 6.04 2.54
N GLY A 54 -1.61 7.14 1.78
CA GLY A 54 -2.74 8.07 1.73
C GLY A 54 -3.09 8.65 3.10
N PHE A 55 -4.23 8.23 3.68
CA PHE A 55 -4.68 8.61 5.02
C PHE A 55 -4.51 7.49 6.07
N ALA A 56 -3.77 6.43 5.74
CA ALA A 56 -3.44 5.29 6.59
C ALA A 56 -4.65 4.43 7.06
N GLU A 57 -5.76 4.44 6.32
CA GLU A 57 -6.88 3.56 6.64
C GLU A 57 -6.52 2.08 6.43
N GLN A 58 -5.73 1.74 5.38
CA GLN A 58 -5.23 0.39 5.18
C GLN A 58 -4.33 -0.07 6.31
N ASP A 59 -3.48 0.81 6.87
CA ASP A 59 -2.60 0.48 7.99
C ASP A 59 -3.38 0.08 9.23
N ARG A 60 -4.46 0.82 9.53
CA ARG A 60 -5.38 0.51 10.64
C ARG A 60 -6.03 -0.85 10.45
N VAL A 61 -6.47 -1.16 9.22
CA VAL A 61 -7.07 -2.47 8.89
C VAL A 61 -6.03 -3.59 9.00
N TRP A 62 -4.83 -3.43 8.44
CA TRP A 62 -3.79 -4.44 8.56
C TRP A 62 -3.36 -4.68 10.00
N LEU A 63 -3.27 -3.62 10.81
CA LEU A 63 -2.97 -3.76 12.23
C LEU A 63 -4.06 -4.54 12.97
N SER A 64 -5.34 -4.28 12.67
CA SER A 64 -6.47 -4.96 13.27
C SER A 64 -6.60 -6.42 12.85
N GLU A 65 -6.43 -6.72 11.55
CA GLU A 65 -6.70 -8.04 10.97
C GLU A 65 -5.52 -9.02 11.08
N PHE A 66 -4.28 -8.52 10.97
CA PHE A 66 -3.08 -9.35 10.90
C PHE A 66 -2.11 -9.11 12.05
N ALA A 67 -2.33 -8.05 12.83
CA ALA A 67 -1.54 -7.66 14.00
C ALA A 67 -0.01 -7.62 13.76
N PRO A 68 0.52 -7.10 12.63
CA PRO A 68 1.96 -7.03 12.43
C PRO A 68 2.62 -6.31 13.60
N ARG A 69 3.89 -6.62 13.86
CA ARG A 69 4.65 -6.04 14.98
C ARG A 69 4.69 -4.52 14.93
N GLU A 70 4.86 -3.95 13.74
CA GLU A 70 5.00 -2.53 13.49
C GLU A 70 4.64 -2.22 12.03
N ILE A 71 3.98 -1.11 11.78
CA ILE A 71 3.80 -0.56 10.44
C ILE A 71 4.52 0.80 10.37
N VAL A 72 5.38 0.96 9.36
CA VAL A 72 5.96 2.25 8.99
C VAL A 72 5.33 2.68 7.68
N GLY A 73 4.68 3.84 7.64
CA GLY A 73 4.11 4.42 6.43
C GLY A 73 5.04 5.46 5.81
N LEU A 74 5.18 5.47 4.49
CA LEU A 74 5.93 6.46 3.73
C LEU A 74 5.02 7.09 2.67
N ASN A 75 4.82 8.40 2.70
CA ASN A 75 4.01 9.12 1.72
C ASN A 75 4.64 10.48 1.40
N ILE A 76 4.62 10.86 0.13
CA ILE A 76 5.24 12.12 -0.34
C ILE A 76 4.36 13.35 -0.07
N THR A 77 3.07 13.19 0.19
CA THR A 77 2.11 14.29 0.34
C THR A 77 2.01 14.74 1.80
N ALA A 78 2.73 15.81 2.17
CA ALA A 78 2.80 16.33 3.54
C ALA A 78 1.42 16.54 4.19
N SER A 79 0.42 17.04 3.45
CA SER A 79 -0.93 17.25 3.98
C SER A 79 -1.66 15.95 4.31
N GLN A 80 -1.45 14.89 3.55
CA GLN A 80 -2.00 13.55 3.86
C GLN A 80 -1.31 12.96 5.09
N VAL A 81 0.01 13.10 5.18
CA VAL A 81 0.79 12.65 6.36
C VAL A 81 0.30 13.33 7.64
N ALA A 82 0.07 14.64 7.61
CA ALA A 82 -0.43 15.40 8.78
C ALA A 82 -1.82 14.89 9.22
N ILE A 83 -2.76 14.75 8.29
CA ILE A 83 -4.11 14.25 8.57
C ILE A 83 -4.06 12.80 9.11
N ALA A 84 -3.26 11.95 8.46
CA ALA A 84 -3.13 10.55 8.87
C ALA A 84 -2.55 10.42 10.29
N ARG A 85 -1.51 11.18 10.62
CA ARG A 85 -0.93 11.21 11.99
C ARG A 85 -1.95 11.62 13.04
N GLU A 86 -2.72 12.69 12.77
CA GLU A 86 -3.78 13.13 13.68
C GLU A 86 -4.82 12.02 13.91
N ARG A 87 -5.25 11.33 12.85
CA ARG A 87 -6.20 10.22 12.94
C ARG A 87 -5.63 9.03 13.72
N MET A 88 -4.38 8.64 13.47
CA MET A 88 -3.74 7.55 14.21
C MET A 88 -3.59 7.88 15.70
N CYS A 89 -3.31 9.14 16.04
CA CYS A 89 -3.32 9.61 17.44
C CYS A 89 -4.73 9.51 18.06
N GLN A 90 -5.78 9.95 17.35
CA GLN A 90 -7.17 9.82 17.82
C GLN A 90 -7.59 8.36 18.06
N TYR A 91 -7.02 7.41 17.30
CA TYR A 91 -7.23 5.97 17.51
C TYR A 91 -6.27 5.34 18.56
N GLY A 92 -5.31 6.09 19.10
CA GLY A 92 -4.30 5.57 20.04
C GLY A 92 -3.32 4.58 19.39
N LEU A 93 -3.02 4.76 18.09
CA LEU A 93 -2.20 3.84 17.29
C LEU A 93 -0.79 4.37 16.98
N GLU A 94 -0.42 5.57 17.43
CA GLU A 94 0.88 6.20 17.18
C GLU A 94 2.10 5.41 17.68
N GLY A 95 1.89 4.49 18.60
CA GLY A 95 2.92 3.56 19.08
C GLY A 95 3.11 2.31 18.22
N ARG A 96 2.24 2.08 17.23
CA ARG A 96 2.24 0.89 16.37
C ARG A 96 2.34 1.24 14.88
N ILE A 97 1.97 2.45 14.51
CA ILE A 97 1.98 2.98 13.14
C ILE A 97 2.81 4.26 13.13
N ASP A 98 3.99 4.22 12.51
CA ASP A 98 4.92 5.35 12.35
C ASP A 98 4.81 5.91 10.93
N LEU A 99 4.16 7.05 10.76
CA LEU A 99 3.91 7.66 9.45
C LEU A 99 4.93 8.75 9.14
N ARG A 100 5.58 8.66 7.98
CA ARG A 100 6.65 9.57 7.57
C ARG A 100 6.39 10.19 6.21
N GLU A 101 6.87 11.43 6.04
CA GLU A 101 6.97 12.07 4.73
C GLU A 101 8.23 11.57 4.01
N GLY A 102 8.10 11.22 2.73
CA GLY A 102 9.22 10.79 1.91
C GLY A 102 8.82 10.19 0.57
N SER A 103 9.82 9.99 -0.29
CA SER A 103 9.64 9.45 -1.64
C SER A 103 9.75 7.93 -1.65
N ALA A 104 8.86 7.29 -2.43
CA ALA A 104 8.91 5.86 -2.74
C ALA A 104 10.15 5.45 -3.54
N THR A 105 10.75 6.39 -4.28
CA THR A 105 11.92 6.16 -5.15
C THR A 105 13.24 6.59 -4.54
N ALA A 106 13.22 7.07 -3.27
CA ALA A 106 14.38 7.43 -2.47
C ALA A 106 14.04 7.23 -0.98
N MET A 107 13.86 5.99 -0.56
CA MET A 107 13.37 5.64 0.77
C MET A 107 14.42 5.92 1.85
N PRO A 108 14.09 6.71 2.92
CA PRO A 108 15.03 7.09 3.97
C PRO A 108 15.23 5.97 5.00
N PHE A 109 15.41 4.74 4.54
CA PHE A 109 15.60 3.56 5.38
C PHE A 109 16.88 2.82 4.99
N ALA A 110 17.49 2.15 5.98
CA ALA A 110 18.61 1.26 5.72
C ALA A 110 18.17 0.03 4.89
N ALA A 111 19.12 -0.61 4.22
CA ALA A 111 18.90 -1.90 3.58
C ALA A 111 18.42 -2.95 4.61
N GLU A 112 17.66 -3.94 4.14
CA GLU A 112 17.25 -5.10 4.94
C GLU A 112 16.50 -4.73 6.24
N THR A 113 15.63 -3.70 6.18
CA THR A 113 14.94 -3.16 7.34
C THR A 113 13.57 -3.81 7.55
N PHE A 114 12.85 -4.17 6.48
CA PHE A 114 11.46 -4.58 6.52
C PHE A 114 11.27 -6.04 6.09
N ASP A 115 10.27 -6.70 6.68
CA ASP A 115 9.85 -8.04 6.31
C ASP A 115 8.86 -8.01 5.15
N LYS A 116 8.07 -6.93 5.06
CA LYS A 116 7.09 -6.69 3.99
C LYS A 116 7.17 -5.25 3.49
N VAL A 117 7.04 -5.08 2.18
CA VAL A 117 6.77 -3.79 1.53
C VAL A 117 5.43 -3.86 0.82
N MET A 118 4.53 -2.96 1.17
CA MET A 118 3.16 -2.90 0.65
C MET A 118 2.98 -1.63 -0.19
N ALA A 119 2.24 -1.71 -1.29
CA ALA A 119 1.81 -0.56 -2.06
C ALA A 119 0.41 -0.81 -2.62
N LEU A 120 -0.57 -0.01 -2.17
CA LEU A 120 -1.97 -0.19 -2.51
C LEU A 120 -2.46 0.97 -3.38
N GLU A 121 -2.65 0.70 -4.67
CA GLU A 121 -3.16 1.65 -5.67
C GLU A 121 -2.46 3.01 -5.66
N CYS A 122 -1.14 3.01 -5.60
CA CYS A 122 -0.32 4.21 -5.54
C CYS A 122 0.91 4.19 -6.46
N ALA A 123 1.36 3.01 -6.90
CA ALA A 123 2.62 2.89 -7.64
C ALA A 123 2.53 3.50 -9.06
N PHE A 124 1.33 3.72 -9.60
CA PHE A 124 1.16 4.47 -10.86
C PHE A 124 1.48 5.97 -10.74
N HIS A 125 1.60 6.50 -9.52
CA HIS A 125 2.03 7.87 -9.25
C HIS A 125 3.56 8.02 -9.06
N PHE A 126 4.31 6.91 -8.94
CA PHE A 126 5.73 6.98 -8.61
C PHE A 126 6.59 7.32 -9.85
N ASP A 127 7.68 8.04 -9.61
CA ASP A 127 8.65 8.44 -10.62
C ASP A 127 9.99 7.66 -10.43
N THR A 128 10.15 6.43 -10.87
CA THR A 128 9.28 5.55 -11.66
C THR A 128 8.86 4.30 -10.85
N ARG A 129 8.04 3.37 -11.42
CA ARG A 129 7.81 2.05 -10.81
C ARG A 129 9.10 1.23 -10.67
N ALA A 130 10.03 1.36 -11.61
CA ALA A 130 11.30 0.66 -11.58
C ALA A 130 12.15 1.11 -10.39
N ASP A 131 12.26 2.42 -10.16
CA ASP A 131 13.02 2.97 -9.03
C ASP A 131 12.37 2.62 -7.69
N PHE A 132 11.03 2.63 -7.61
CA PHE A 132 10.31 2.10 -6.46
C PHE A 132 10.66 0.64 -6.18
N LEU A 133 10.65 -0.22 -7.20
CA LEU A 133 10.97 -1.65 -7.02
C LEU A 133 12.42 -1.87 -6.60
N HIS A 134 13.36 -1.08 -7.10
CA HIS A 134 14.77 -1.12 -6.65
C HIS A 134 14.89 -0.74 -5.17
N GLU A 135 14.24 0.34 -4.74
CA GLU A 135 14.23 0.76 -3.34
C GLU A 135 13.51 -0.25 -2.44
N ALA A 136 12.36 -0.78 -2.88
CA ALA A 136 11.65 -1.83 -2.15
C ALA A 136 12.50 -3.08 -1.96
N PHE A 137 13.21 -3.51 -3.00
CA PHE A 137 14.15 -4.64 -2.91
C PHE A 137 15.30 -4.35 -1.94
N ARG A 138 15.85 -3.13 -1.98
CA ARG A 138 16.95 -2.72 -1.08
C ARG A 138 16.55 -2.74 0.38
N VAL A 139 15.36 -2.26 0.71
CA VAL A 139 14.90 -2.16 2.11
C VAL A 139 14.30 -3.46 2.65
N LEU A 140 13.95 -4.42 1.78
CA LEU A 140 13.50 -5.75 2.18
C LEU A 140 14.65 -6.60 2.71
N ARG A 141 14.37 -7.33 3.79
CA ARG A 141 15.25 -8.38 4.30
C ARG A 141 15.31 -9.56 3.33
N PRO A 142 16.39 -10.36 3.35
CA PRO A 142 16.40 -11.65 2.67
C PRO A 142 15.18 -12.50 3.07
N GLY A 143 14.43 -12.99 2.07
CA GLY A 143 13.18 -13.71 2.27
C GLY A 143 11.96 -12.83 2.53
N GLY A 144 12.12 -11.50 2.61
CA GLY A 144 11.03 -10.55 2.68
C GLY A 144 10.17 -10.55 1.41
N ARG A 145 8.98 -9.95 1.48
CA ARG A 145 8.01 -9.97 0.39
C ARG A 145 7.50 -8.57 0.06
N ILE A 146 7.42 -8.27 -1.24
CA ILE A 146 6.68 -7.12 -1.75
C ILE A 146 5.27 -7.55 -2.19
N ALA A 147 4.25 -6.77 -1.87
CA ALA A 147 2.90 -6.93 -2.38
C ALA A 147 2.38 -5.60 -2.92
N VAL A 148 1.91 -5.63 -4.16
CA VAL A 148 1.43 -4.44 -4.87
C VAL A 148 0.06 -4.75 -5.48
N ALA A 149 -0.94 -3.94 -5.17
CA ALA A 149 -2.16 -3.82 -5.96
C ALA A 149 -2.11 -2.47 -6.70
N ASP A 150 -2.24 -2.47 -8.02
CA ASP A 150 -2.05 -1.25 -8.80
C ASP A 150 -2.97 -1.19 -10.03
N ILE A 151 -3.24 0.01 -10.49
CA ILE A 151 -4.01 0.27 -11.70
C ILE A 151 -3.06 0.22 -12.89
N LEU A 152 -3.31 -0.68 -13.81
CA LEU A 152 -2.55 -0.81 -15.05
C LEU A 152 -3.44 -0.45 -16.24
N PRO A 153 -2.95 0.36 -17.20
CA PRO A 153 -3.67 0.59 -18.44
C PRO A 153 -3.80 -0.74 -19.18
N GLU A 154 -4.99 -1.02 -19.73
CA GLU A 154 -5.17 -2.18 -20.58
C GLU A 154 -4.37 -1.98 -21.87
N PRO A 155 -3.44 -2.89 -22.24
CA PRO A 155 -2.70 -2.73 -23.48
C PRO A 155 -3.66 -2.80 -24.68
N PRO A 156 -3.42 -2.05 -25.78
CA PRO A 156 -4.18 -2.18 -27.00
C PRO A 156 -4.31 -3.64 -27.42
N ALA A 157 -5.46 -4.03 -27.97
CA ALA A 157 -5.79 -5.42 -28.28
C ALA A 157 -4.74 -6.14 -29.18
N GLU A 158 -4.04 -5.37 -30.01
CA GLU A 158 -2.95 -5.84 -30.89
C GLU A 158 -1.70 -6.32 -30.12
N HIS A 159 -1.47 -5.84 -28.89
CA HIS A 159 -0.32 -6.27 -28.07
C HIS A 159 -0.60 -7.48 -27.18
N ARG A 160 -1.83 -7.95 -27.09
CA ARG A 160 -2.16 -9.13 -26.24
C ARG A 160 -1.51 -10.44 -26.74
N LEU A 161 -1.28 -10.57 -28.04
CA LEU A 161 -0.72 -11.81 -28.63
C LEU A 161 0.82 -11.88 -28.56
N THR A 162 1.52 -10.74 -28.56
CA THR A 162 2.99 -10.69 -28.54
C THR A 162 3.60 -10.96 -27.15
N ARG A 163 2.89 -10.69 -26.05
CA ARG A 163 3.42 -10.93 -24.69
C ARG A 163 3.48 -12.42 -24.30
N PHE A 164 2.73 -13.29 -24.95
CA PHE A 164 2.77 -14.74 -24.67
C PHE A 164 4.01 -15.43 -25.23
N HIS A 165 4.65 -14.88 -26.28
CA HIS A 165 5.83 -15.48 -26.92
C HIS A 165 7.18 -15.05 -26.33
N GLN A 166 7.25 -13.94 -25.59
CA GLN A 166 8.52 -13.43 -25.01
C GLN A 166 8.90 -14.04 -23.65
N ARG A 167 8.10 -14.97 -23.13
CA ARG A 167 8.34 -15.58 -21.80
C ARG A 167 9.17 -16.86 -21.80
N TRP A 168 9.62 -17.36 -22.98
CA TRP A 168 10.23 -18.69 -23.10
C TRP A 168 11.40 -18.76 -24.10
N THR A 169 12.21 -17.71 -24.23
CA THR A 169 13.52 -17.81 -24.89
C THR A 169 14.63 -17.30 -23.99
#